data_77bb65cd82a2815f08048bf8a6347b60
#
_entry.id   77bb65cd82a2815f08048bf8a6347b60
#
_cell.length_a   1.000
_cell.length_b   1.000
_cell.length_c   1.000
_cell.angle_alpha   90.00
_cell.angle_beta   90.00
_cell.angle_gamma   90.00
#
_symmetry.space_group_name_H-M   'P 1'
#
loop_
_entity.id
_entity.type
_entity.pdbx_description
1 polymer ?
#
loop_
_entity_poly.entity_id
_entity_poly.type
_entity_poly.pdbx_seq_one_letter_code
_entity_poly.pdbx_strand_id
1 'polypeptide(L)'
;KNFEGNFSYNFYLAPPIFSKKNKVDGKLLKIKFGGWLFNVFKLLSKFKFLRGTKFDPFGYLNERKKERELIRDYKQTIIDIGSKINKSNYDTAVKIASIPDQIRGFGHVKEKNIKEAINIRTDLLNSFHENT
;
A
#
# COMPACT_ATOMS: atom_id res chain seq x y z
N LYS A 1 5.93 14.69 30.34
CA LYS A 1 6.29 13.50 31.17
C LYS A 1 5.02 13.08 31.91
N ASN A 2 4.33 12.03 31.39
CA ASN A 2 3.02 11.64 31.92
C ASN A 2 3.08 10.39 32.81
N PHE A 3 4.28 9.87 33.10
CA PHE A 3 4.45 8.67 33.89
C PHE A 3 5.60 8.84 34.88
N GLU A 4 5.36 8.48 36.13
CA GLU A 4 6.34 8.41 37.21
C GLU A 4 6.57 6.95 37.61
N GLY A 5 7.81 6.60 37.95
CA GLY A 5 8.20 5.25 38.37
C GLY A 5 9.04 4.47 37.36
N ASN A 6 9.36 3.22 37.73
CA ASN A 6 10.09 2.30 36.85
C ASN A 6 9.13 1.63 35.89
N PHE A 7 9.34 1.83 34.60
CA PHE A 7 8.52 1.20 33.57
C PHE A 7 9.39 0.52 32.51
N SER A 8 8.84 -0.52 31.91
CA SER A 8 9.46 -1.23 30.79
C SER A 8 8.59 -1.08 29.54
N TYR A 9 9.25 -0.93 28.41
CA TYR A 9 8.57 -0.86 27.10
C TYR A 9 8.56 -2.22 26.43
N ASN A 10 7.41 -2.62 25.89
CA ASN A 10 7.27 -3.78 25.06
C ASN A 10 6.62 -3.37 23.72
N PHE A 11 7.16 -3.84 22.62
CA PHE A 11 6.65 -3.61 21.29
C PHE A 11 5.98 -4.87 20.76
N TYR A 12 4.75 -4.77 20.27
CA TYR A 12 4.03 -5.86 19.63
C TYR A 12 3.96 -5.60 18.14
N LEU A 13 4.80 -6.26 17.37
CA LEU A 13 4.95 -6.06 15.93
C LEU A 13 4.70 -7.35 15.17
N ALA A 14 4.28 -7.21 13.93
CA ALA A 14 4.16 -8.31 12.97
C ALA A 14 5.08 -8.03 11.76
N PRO A 15 6.42 -8.17 11.90
CA PRO A 15 7.33 -7.92 10.79
C PRO A 15 7.04 -8.89 9.65
N PRO A 16 6.89 -8.42 8.39
CA PRO A 16 6.48 -9.28 7.27
C PRO A 16 7.45 -10.45 7.00
N ILE A 17 8.72 -10.31 7.41
CA ILE A 17 9.77 -11.33 7.20
C ILE A 17 9.70 -12.43 8.26
N PHE A 18 9.26 -12.14 9.50
CA PHE A 18 9.31 -13.07 10.62
C PHE A 18 7.95 -13.51 11.14
N SER A 19 6.87 -12.79 10.79
CA SER A 19 5.56 -13.09 11.32
C SER A 19 4.88 -14.22 10.57
N LYS A 20 4.44 -15.23 11.30
CA LYS A 20 3.60 -16.31 10.78
C LYS A 20 2.19 -15.78 10.56
N LYS A 21 1.52 -16.23 9.49
CA LYS A 21 0.10 -15.97 9.28
C LYS A 21 -0.71 -16.93 10.15
N ASN A 22 -1.75 -16.40 10.80
CA ASN A 22 -2.76 -17.25 11.43
C ASN A 22 -3.47 -18.07 10.34
N LYS A 23 -3.63 -19.38 10.57
CA LYS A 23 -4.25 -20.28 9.59
C LYS A 23 -5.76 -20.04 9.41
N VAL A 24 -6.41 -19.42 10.41
CA VAL A 24 -7.87 -19.24 10.43
C VAL A 24 -8.29 -17.94 9.73
N ASP A 25 -7.64 -16.83 10.05
CA ASP A 25 -8.03 -15.50 9.55
C ASP A 25 -6.97 -14.81 8.68
N GLY A 26 -5.87 -15.50 8.38
CA GLY A 26 -4.79 -15.01 7.52
C GLY A 26 -4.02 -13.80 8.08
N LYS A 27 -4.35 -13.33 9.29
CA LYS A 27 -3.68 -12.18 9.90
C LYS A 27 -2.28 -12.55 10.38
N LEU A 28 -1.36 -11.57 10.29
CA LEU A 28 -0.01 -11.74 10.82
C LEU A 28 -0.04 -11.77 12.36
N LEU A 29 0.59 -12.79 12.95
CA LEU A 29 0.73 -12.91 14.40
C LEU A 29 1.74 -11.85 14.90
N LYS A 30 1.32 -11.09 15.90
CA LYS A 30 2.20 -10.12 16.56
C LYS A 30 3.18 -10.83 17.47
N ILE A 31 4.45 -10.44 17.37
CA ILE A 31 5.56 -10.93 18.21
C ILE A 31 5.90 -9.84 19.22
N LYS A 32 6.11 -10.22 20.47
CA LYS A 32 6.53 -9.32 21.54
C LYS A 32 8.05 -9.11 21.47
N PHE A 33 8.46 -7.86 21.45
CA PHE A 33 9.86 -7.44 21.53
C PHE A 33 10.05 -6.55 22.77
N GLY A 34 11.20 -6.68 23.42
CA GLY A 34 11.57 -5.86 24.57
C GLY A 34 12.03 -4.45 24.17
N GLY A 35 12.40 -3.64 25.17
CA GLY A 35 12.81 -2.24 24.99
C GLY A 35 14.03 -2.02 24.08
N TRP A 36 14.87 -3.03 23.88
CA TRP A 36 16.02 -2.98 22.97
C TRP A 36 15.64 -2.59 21.53
N LEU A 37 14.40 -2.92 21.13
CA LEU A 37 13.89 -2.60 19.78
C LEU A 37 13.85 -1.10 19.52
N PHE A 38 13.75 -0.27 20.56
CA PHE A 38 13.82 1.18 20.44
C PHE A 38 15.15 1.64 19.81
N ASN A 39 16.25 1.03 20.21
CA ASN A 39 17.58 1.33 19.65
C ASN A 39 17.68 0.90 18.17
N VAL A 40 17.06 -0.23 17.82
CA VAL A 40 16.96 -0.67 16.42
C VAL A 40 16.17 0.34 15.58
N PHE A 41 15.04 0.84 16.08
CA PHE A 41 14.29 1.88 15.39
C PHE A 41 15.07 3.18 15.23
N LYS A 42 15.83 3.58 16.26
CA LYS A 42 16.70 4.75 16.21
C LYS A 42 17.80 4.58 15.14
N LEU A 43 18.34 3.37 15.01
CA LEU A 43 19.30 3.04 13.96
C LEU A 43 18.65 3.06 12.58
N LEU A 44 17.49 2.38 12.41
CA LEU A 44 16.75 2.34 11.15
C LEU A 44 16.31 3.73 10.68
N SER A 45 16.02 4.65 11.61
CA SER A 45 15.67 6.03 11.26
C SER A 45 16.80 6.78 10.57
N LYS A 46 18.05 6.45 10.89
CA LYS A 46 19.24 7.03 10.20
C LYS A 46 19.39 6.52 8.78
N PHE A 47 18.89 5.33 8.49
CA PHE A 47 18.95 4.72 7.15
C PHE A 47 17.75 5.05 6.24
N LYS A 48 16.89 6.00 6.65
CA LYS A 48 15.72 6.35 5.83
C LYS A 48 16.07 6.89 4.43
N PHE A 49 17.29 7.40 4.24
CA PHE A 49 17.80 7.86 2.94
C PHE A 49 17.99 6.72 1.93
N LEU A 50 18.08 5.46 2.40
CA LEU A 50 18.17 4.29 1.53
C LEU A 50 16.84 3.93 0.89
N ARG A 51 15.71 4.49 1.38
CA ARG A 51 14.37 4.20 0.84
C ARG A 51 14.29 4.59 -0.64
N GLY A 52 13.82 3.63 -1.44
CA GLY A 52 13.69 3.81 -2.89
C GLY A 52 14.99 3.66 -3.67
N THR A 53 16.12 3.42 -3.01
CA THR A 53 17.39 3.07 -3.65
C THR A 53 17.49 1.55 -3.86
N LYS A 54 18.53 1.11 -4.59
CA LYS A 54 18.84 -0.32 -4.76
C LYS A 54 19.22 -1.02 -3.44
N PHE A 55 19.54 -0.25 -2.40
CA PHE A 55 19.92 -0.75 -1.07
C PHE A 55 18.76 -0.73 -0.07
N ASP A 56 17.53 -0.44 -0.50
CA ASP A 56 16.34 -0.49 0.34
C ASP A 56 15.87 -1.94 0.54
N PRO A 57 16.15 -2.60 1.69
CA PRO A 57 15.79 -3.99 1.91
C PRO A 57 14.26 -4.18 1.94
N PHE A 58 13.50 -3.15 2.31
CA PHE A 58 12.05 -3.18 2.32
C PHE A 58 11.45 -2.92 0.94
N GLY A 59 12.19 -2.30 0.03
CA GLY A 59 11.78 -2.04 -1.34
C GLY A 59 11.53 -3.31 -2.18
N TYR A 60 12.12 -4.43 -1.76
CA TYR A 60 11.99 -5.72 -2.44
C TYR A 60 10.81 -6.56 -1.94
N LEU A 61 10.10 -6.12 -0.90
CA LEU A 61 8.89 -6.81 -0.43
C LEU A 61 7.82 -6.85 -1.54
N ASN A 62 7.10 -7.96 -1.63
CA ASN A 62 6.06 -8.16 -2.64
C ASN A 62 5.00 -7.05 -2.61
N GLU A 63 4.63 -6.55 -1.43
CA GLU A 63 3.70 -5.43 -1.31
C GLU A 63 4.23 -4.17 -1.99
N ARG A 64 5.52 -3.85 -1.83
CA ARG A 64 6.16 -2.68 -2.45
C ARG A 64 6.30 -2.83 -3.97
N LYS A 65 6.51 -4.05 -4.46
CA LYS A 65 6.52 -4.32 -5.90
C LYS A 65 5.12 -4.07 -6.49
N LYS A 66 4.09 -4.64 -5.87
CA LYS A 66 2.69 -4.43 -6.28
C LYS A 66 2.30 -2.96 -6.25
N GLU A 67 2.69 -2.20 -5.22
CA GLU A 67 2.43 -0.76 -5.14
C GLU A 67 3.06 0.00 -6.32
N ARG A 68 4.31 -0.31 -6.68
CA ARG A 68 4.97 0.31 -7.84
C ARG A 68 4.32 -0.07 -9.17
N GLU A 69 3.85 -1.30 -9.32
CA GLU A 69 3.09 -1.74 -10.49
C GLU A 69 1.78 -0.96 -10.60
N LEU A 70 1.00 -0.88 -9.52
CA LEU A 70 -0.24 -0.11 -9.49
C LEU A 70 -0.04 1.36 -9.87
N ILE A 71 1.03 2.00 -9.38
CA ILE A 71 1.35 3.40 -9.73
C ILE A 71 1.68 3.52 -11.22
N ARG A 72 2.47 2.59 -11.76
CA ARG A 72 2.83 2.59 -13.19
C ARG A 72 1.62 2.40 -14.08
N ASP A 73 0.78 1.40 -13.76
CA ASP A 73 -0.44 1.09 -14.48
C ASP A 73 -1.44 2.25 -14.43
N TYR A 74 -1.56 2.90 -13.26
CA TYR A 74 -2.39 4.09 -13.12
C TYR A 74 -1.90 5.25 -13.99
N LYS A 75 -0.60 5.54 -13.98
CA LYS A 75 -0.01 6.59 -14.83
C LYS A 75 -0.28 6.33 -16.30
N GLN A 76 -0.09 5.09 -16.76
CA GLN A 76 -0.38 4.72 -18.14
C GLN A 76 -1.85 4.90 -18.47
N THR A 77 -2.75 4.41 -17.60
CA THR A 77 -4.19 4.59 -17.76
C THR A 77 -4.58 6.07 -17.91
N ILE A 78 -4.03 6.97 -17.07
CA ILE A 78 -4.33 8.40 -17.13
C ILE A 78 -3.82 9.02 -18.43
N ILE A 79 -2.66 8.62 -18.93
CA ILE A 79 -2.14 9.10 -20.23
C ILE A 79 -3.07 8.64 -21.37
N ASP A 80 -3.48 7.37 -21.35
CA ASP A 80 -4.31 6.77 -22.42
C ASP A 80 -5.70 7.40 -22.46
N ILE A 81 -6.38 7.56 -21.32
CA ILE A 81 -7.69 8.22 -21.29
C ILE A 81 -7.59 9.71 -21.58
N GLY A 82 -6.52 10.39 -21.13
CA GLY A 82 -6.32 11.82 -21.34
C GLY A 82 -6.20 12.18 -22.82
N SER A 83 -5.66 11.28 -23.66
CA SER A 83 -5.55 11.49 -25.10
C SER A 83 -6.87 11.30 -25.86
N LYS A 84 -7.89 10.69 -25.23
CA LYS A 84 -9.18 10.31 -25.84
C LYS A 84 -10.39 10.96 -25.17
N ILE A 85 -10.15 11.86 -24.21
CA ILE A 85 -11.21 12.50 -23.44
C ILE A 85 -12.05 13.43 -24.34
N ASN A 86 -13.36 13.37 -24.17
CA ASN A 86 -14.35 14.22 -24.86
C ASN A 86 -15.52 14.51 -23.90
N LYS A 87 -16.53 15.26 -24.38
CA LYS A 87 -17.69 15.64 -23.53
C LYS A 87 -18.53 14.45 -23.08
N SER A 88 -18.61 13.36 -23.88
CA SER A 88 -19.46 12.21 -23.61
C SER A 88 -18.81 11.24 -22.59
N ASN A 89 -17.49 11.20 -22.50
CA ASN A 89 -16.75 10.29 -21.62
C ASN A 89 -16.05 10.99 -20.44
N TYR A 90 -16.22 12.32 -20.29
CA TYR A 90 -15.54 13.11 -19.25
C TYR A 90 -15.83 12.60 -17.84
N ASP A 91 -17.08 12.37 -17.49
CA ASP A 91 -17.48 11.91 -16.15
C ASP A 91 -16.91 10.52 -15.83
N THR A 92 -16.83 9.64 -16.83
CA THR A 92 -16.21 8.33 -16.72
C THR A 92 -14.70 8.47 -16.51
N ALA A 93 -14.03 9.37 -17.22
CA ALA A 93 -12.63 9.67 -17.04
C ALA A 93 -12.31 10.15 -15.61
N VAL A 94 -13.14 11.04 -15.05
CA VAL A 94 -13.01 11.52 -13.65
C VAL A 94 -13.17 10.37 -12.66
N LYS A 95 -14.15 9.47 -12.88
CA LYS A 95 -14.30 8.26 -12.02
C LYS A 95 -13.07 7.37 -12.08
N ILE A 96 -12.50 7.14 -13.26
CA ILE A 96 -11.25 6.35 -13.42
C ILE A 96 -10.10 7.04 -12.68
N ALA A 97 -9.95 8.34 -12.81
CA ALA A 97 -8.90 9.10 -12.11
C ALA A 97 -9.01 9.04 -10.59
N SER A 98 -10.23 8.88 -10.04
CA SER A 98 -10.49 8.81 -8.60
C SER A 98 -10.31 7.41 -7.99
N ILE A 99 -10.06 6.37 -8.79
CA ILE A 99 -9.92 4.99 -8.33
C ILE A 99 -8.85 4.81 -7.22
N PRO A 100 -7.67 5.47 -7.27
CA PRO A 100 -6.67 5.33 -6.21
C PRO A 100 -7.18 5.69 -4.81
N ASP A 101 -8.19 6.54 -4.70
CA ASP A 101 -8.77 6.92 -3.40
C ASP A 101 -9.49 5.76 -2.69
N GLN A 102 -9.84 4.72 -3.43
CA GLN A 102 -10.48 3.50 -2.91
C GLN A 102 -9.44 2.51 -2.35
N ILE A 103 -8.15 2.64 -2.73
CA ILE A 103 -7.08 1.74 -2.32
C ILE A 103 -6.52 2.18 -0.97
N ARG A 104 -7.27 1.91 0.10
CA ARG A 104 -6.90 2.28 1.47
C ARG A 104 -6.72 1.05 2.36
N GLY A 105 -6.08 1.26 3.53
CA GLY A 105 -5.87 0.22 4.53
C GLY A 105 -4.49 -0.44 4.46
N PHE A 106 -4.32 -1.52 5.21
CA PHE A 106 -3.07 -2.26 5.36
C PHE A 106 -3.31 -3.77 5.26
N GLY A 107 -2.28 -4.52 4.81
CA GLY A 107 -2.33 -5.99 4.75
C GLY A 107 -3.51 -6.49 3.92
N HIS A 108 -4.26 -7.44 4.46
CA HIS A 108 -5.38 -8.09 3.78
C HIS A 108 -6.52 -7.14 3.38
N VAL A 109 -6.76 -6.07 4.18
CA VAL A 109 -7.77 -5.06 3.85
C VAL A 109 -7.38 -4.31 2.58
N LYS A 110 -6.11 -3.87 2.49
CA LYS A 110 -5.59 -3.22 1.29
C LYS A 110 -5.61 -4.15 0.08
N GLU A 111 -5.26 -5.42 0.26
CA GLU A 111 -5.32 -6.41 -0.84
C GLU A 111 -6.74 -6.60 -1.38
N LYS A 112 -7.74 -6.63 -0.50
CA LYS A 112 -9.15 -6.69 -0.90
C LYS A 112 -9.54 -5.45 -1.71
N ASN A 113 -9.24 -4.25 -1.17
CA ASN A 113 -9.58 -2.98 -1.83
C ASN A 113 -8.87 -2.83 -3.18
N ILE A 114 -7.64 -3.32 -3.34
CA ILE A 114 -6.95 -3.35 -4.63
C ILE A 114 -7.71 -4.21 -5.64
N LYS A 115 -8.17 -5.40 -5.26
CA LYS A 115 -8.93 -6.27 -6.17
C LYS A 115 -10.24 -5.61 -6.62
N GLU A 116 -10.97 -5.03 -5.68
CA GLU A 116 -12.21 -4.30 -5.97
C GLU A 116 -11.96 -3.11 -6.90
N ALA A 117 -10.92 -2.31 -6.63
CA ALA A 117 -10.53 -1.17 -7.45
C ALA A 117 -10.12 -1.58 -8.88
N ILE A 118 -9.45 -2.72 -9.05
CA ILE A 118 -9.10 -3.26 -10.37
C ILE A 118 -10.36 -3.63 -11.17
N ASN A 119 -11.33 -4.30 -10.54
CA ASN A 119 -12.59 -4.65 -11.21
C ASN A 119 -13.35 -3.40 -11.64
N ILE A 120 -13.54 -2.43 -10.74
CA ILE A 120 -14.20 -1.16 -11.05
C ILE A 120 -13.47 -0.42 -12.19
N ARG A 121 -12.12 -0.43 -12.18
CA ARG A 121 -11.34 0.19 -13.26
C ARG A 121 -11.63 -0.46 -14.60
N THR A 122 -11.69 -1.80 -14.64
CA THR A 122 -11.95 -2.54 -15.86
C THR A 122 -13.33 -2.18 -16.45
N ASP A 123 -14.36 -2.16 -15.61
CA ASP A 123 -15.72 -1.82 -16.03
C ASP A 123 -15.81 -0.37 -16.53
N LEU A 124 -15.17 0.57 -15.83
CA LEU A 124 -15.13 1.97 -16.22
C LEU A 124 -14.33 2.20 -17.52
N LEU A 125 -13.23 1.46 -17.74
CA LEU A 125 -12.47 1.55 -18.99
C LEU A 125 -13.27 1.04 -20.19
N ASN A 126 -14.02 -0.06 -20.02
CA ASN A 126 -14.92 -0.56 -21.05
C ASN A 126 -15.96 0.51 -21.41
N SER A 127 -16.65 1.07 -20.42
CA SER A 127 -17.62 2.15 -20.62
C SER A 127 -17.01 3.42 -21.24
N PHE A 128 -15.76 3.74 -20.88
CA PHE A 128 -15.04 4.87 -21.46
C PHE A 128 -14.79 4.67 -22.96
N HIS A 129 -14.37 3.47 -23.36
CA HIS A 129 -14.06 3.13 -24.75
C HIS A 129 -15.32 3.03 -25.63
N GLU A 130 -16.47 2.64 -25.07
CA GLU A 130 -17.75 2.65 -25.78
C GLU A 130 -18.22 4.06 -26.15
N ASN A 131 -17.77 5.08 -25.41
CA ASN A 131 -18.12 6.49 -25.60
C ASN A 131 -16.99 7.33 -26.21
N THR A 132 -15.96 6.68 -26.76
CA THR A 132 -14.84 7.34 -27.43
C THR A 132 -15.05 7.37 -28.92
#